data_ee32fd7549980350cc86484862433aca
#
_entry.id   ee32fd7549980350cc86484862433aca
#
_cell.length_a   1.000
_cell.length_b   1.000
_cell.length_c   1.000
_cell.angle_alpha   90.00
_cell.angle_beta   90.00
_cell.angle_gamma   90.00
#
_symmetry.space_group_name_H-M   'P 1'
#
loop_
_entity.id
_entity.type
_entity.pdbx_description
1 polymer ?
#
loop_
_entity_poly.entity_id
_entity_poly.type
_entity_poly.pdbx_seq_one_letter_code
_entity_poly.pdbx_strand_id
1 'polypeptide(L)'
;LAVILARGGSKGIKKKNIVDLDGFPLISYTIYAALKSKYVDKIVVSTDSNEIAKVSKEFGATVPFKRPKELSGDKITSVDALRHAAVTVEKKLKSKFDIVIELPCVAPMRNSKHIDEALEILIKKNYDSVTSFLDTGEKHPIRLKRIKNNIITNFCKEYPELNQISRRQDLEPCFIRNGAIYAMTRKCLVADKSRHGKKNYPYIMSSLNSVNIDSPHDLLIAKLLIKDGHCKNNPSEIKKKFIKISKNKGKPKLLVSCETSFSPYLEKKINNNFDTVFERSLEKKEILKLLDHIDAWICKPTPNYKINKEILKKTQNLKIIATPSTGTNHIDLDFCKKRNIKVEALKNKKIINNIYASSEFTFAMLISFYKKIFNAQKITQKKLWRNETNENHLRNNELYGKTLGIIGCGRIGSNLAKYANSFSMKILAYDPFKKIKIKYIKQKKNYSEVIKNSDIVAICVHLNKSTKNMVNKKWFTQMKKEAILINSSRGEILNEKDLIQNLKKKKISGAIVDVISNEQKTVHRNHPMIKYSNLNQNLIITPHIAGLTVESEEKALKQSINDLITFFGK
;
A
#
# COMPACT_ATOMS: atom_id res chain seq x y z
N LEU A 1 -14.54 23.21 -1.70
CA LEU A 1 -13.74 22.97 -2.90
C LEU A 1 -12.26 23.03 -2.61
N ALA A 2 -11.50 21.98 -2.86
CA ALA A 2 -10.03 22.02 -2.84
C ALA A 2 -9.49 22.28 -4.25
N VAL A 3 -8.59 23.24 -4.36
CA VAL A 3 -7.92 23.61 -5.62
C VAL A 3 -6.42 23.42 -5.47
N ILE A 4 -5.83 22.69 -6.40
CA ILE A 4 -4.39 22.48 -6.51
C ILE A 4 -3.90 23.21 -7.76
N LEU A 5 -3.09 24.24 -7.57
CA LEU A 5 -2.50 25.00 -8.66
C LEU A 5 -1.18 24.37 -9.09
N ALA A 6 -1.13 23.75 -10.28
CA ALA A 6 0.02 23.01 -10.77
C ALA A 6 0.36 23.39 -12.22
N ARG A 7 1.21 24.42 -12.43
CA ARG A 7 1.66 24.82 -13.76
C ARG A 7 2.78 23.93 -14.29
N GLY A 8 2.91 23.84 -15.64
CA GLY A 8 3.94 23.04 -16.30
C GLY A 8 5.35 23.61 -16.19
N GLY A 9 5.49 24.94 -16.14
CA GLY A 9 6.77 25.65 -16.08
C GLY A 9 7.29 25.81 -14.65
N SER A 10 8.24 24.96 -14.23
CA SER A 10 8.91 25.07 -12.93
C SER A 10 10.39 25.40 -13.13
N LYS A 11 10.91 26.45 -12.42
CA LYS A 11 12.29 26.94 -12.59
C LYS A 11 13.32 26.19 -11.74
N GLY A 12 13.02 25.89 -10.47
CA GLY A 12 13.98 25.28 -9.54
C GLY A 12 14.17 23.78 -9.75
N ILE A 13 13.09 23.04 -9.99
CA ILE A 13 13.11 21.60 -10.28
C ILE A 13 12.31 21.37 -11.56
N LYS A 14 12.91 20.73 -12.56
CA LYS A 14 12.22 20.41 -13.83
C LYS A 14 10.99 19.56 -13.56
N LYS A 15 9.82 19.98 -14.07
CA LYS A 15 8.52 19.30 -13.85
C LYS A 15 8.19 19.08 -12.35
N LYS A 16 8.51 20.01 -11.48
CA LYS A 16 8.43 19.90 -10.02
C LYS A 16 7.14 19.22 -9.52
N ASN A 17 5.97 19.60 -10.03
CA ASN A 17 4.69 19.09 -9.55
C ASN A 17 4.48 17.57 -9.75
N ILE A 18 5.23 16.95 -10.66
CA ILE A 18 5.19 15.52 -10.96
C ILE A 18 6.55 14.85 -10.80
N VAL A 19 7.52 15.52 -10.16
CA VAL A 19 8.82 14.92 -9.84
C VAL A 19 8.61 13.72 -8.93
N ASP A 20 9.45 12.71 -9.09
CA ASP A 20 9.42 11.53 -8.24
C ASP A 20 9.79 11.86 -6.79
N LEU A 21 8.89 11.52 -5.88
CA LEU A 21 9.08 11.56 -4.45
C LEU A 21 8.76 10.18 -3.87
N ASP A 22 9.81 9.40 -3.60
CA ASP A 22 9.70 8.03 -3.05
C ASP A 22 8.77 7.10 -3.86
N GLY A 23 8.93 7.09 -5.20
CA GLY A 23 8.18 6.23 -6.13
C GLY A 23 6.81 6.78 -6.56
N PHE A 24 6.43 7.99 -6.12
CA PHE A 24 5.16 8.64 -6.49
C PHE A 24 5.37 10.08 -6.96
N PRO A 25 4.55 10.59 -7.91
CA PRO A 25 4.60 11.99 -8.31
C PRO A 25 4.27 12.91 -7.14
N LEU A 26 5.02 13.99 -6.96
CA LEU A 26 4.84 14.95 -5.84
C LEU A 26 3.38 15.38 -5.63
N ILE A 27 2.65 15.69 -6.70
CA ILE A 27 1.24 16.12 -6.63
C ILE A 27 0.32 15.07 -5.99
N SER A 28 0.68 13.79 -6.07
CA SER A 28 -0.13 12.70 -5.54
C SER A 28 -0.28 12.73 -4.01
N TYR A 29 0.72 13.21 -3.31
CA TYR A 29 0.67 13.39 -1.84
C TYR A 29 -0.38 14.43 -1.44
N THR A 30 -0.47 15.53 -2.20
CA THR A 30 -1.48 16.57 -1.97
C THR A 30 -2.88 16.09 -2.32
N ILE A 31 -3.03 15.38 -3.43
CA ILE A 31 -4.32 14.79 -3.82
C ILE A 31 -4.78 13.77 -2.77
N TYR A 32 -3.86 12.94 -2.26
CA TYR A 32 -4.17 11.99 -1.19
C TYR A 32 -4.68 12.69 0.07
N ALA A 33 -3.97 13.67 0.56
CA ALA A 33 -4.37 14.42 1.74
C ALA A 33 -5.78 15.02 1.58
N ALA A 34 -6.07 15.59 0.41
CA ALA A 34 -7.38 16.17 0.10
C ALA A 34 -8.50 15.10 0.01
N LEU A 35 -8.21 13.92 -0.59
CA LEU A 35 -9.17 12.81 -0.68
C LEU A 35 -9.53 12.19 0.67
N LYS A 36 -8.62 12.28 1.64
CA LYS A 36 -8.82 11.74 3.00
C LYS A 36 -9.44 12.77 3.96
N SER A 37 -9.60 14.02 3.55
CA SER A 37 -10.28 15.06 4.33
C SER A 37 -11.78 14.79 4.41
N LYS A 38 -12.38 15.09 5.56
CA LYS A 38 -13.82 14.93 5.84
C LYS A 38 -14.66 16.05 5.22
N TYR A 39 -14.05 17.23 4.98
CA TYR A 39 -14.73 18.45 4.56
C TYR A 39 -14.52 18.80 3.09
N VAL A 40 -13.72 18.04 2.37
CA VAL A 40 -13.45 18.29 0.95
C VAL A 40 -14.39 17.50 0.06
N ASP A 41 -15.36 18.18 -0.55
CA ASP A 41 -16.34 17.56 -1.45
C ASP A 41 -15.77 17.33 -2.84
N LYS A 42 -14.93 18.25 -3.32
CA LYS A 42 -14.38 18.24 -4.69
C LYS A 42 -12.93 18.66 -4.71
N ILE A 43 -12.12 17.91 -5.46
CA ILE A 43 -10.70 18.21 -5.69
C ILE A 43 -10.49 18.54 -7.16
N VAL A 44 -9.97 19.73 -7.42
CA VAL A 44 -9.71 20.24 -8.75
C VAL A 44 -8.24 20.61 -8.89
N VAL A 45 -7.62 20.11 -9.96
CA VAL A 45 -6.28 20.55 -10.36
C VAL A 45 -6.41 21.52 -11.52
N SER A 46 -5.90 22.73 -11.32
CA SER A 46 -5.79 23.76 -12.36
C SER A 46 -4.39 23.71 -12.95
N THR A 47 -4.28 23.30 -14.21
CA THR A 47 -2.99 23.14 -14.91
C THR A 47 -3.10 23.51 -16.39
N ASP A 48 -2.00 23.97 -16.97
CA ASP A 48 -1.77 24.20 -18.41
C ASP A 48 -1.08 22.99 -19.08
N SER A 49 -0.57 22.04 -18.28
CA SER A 49 0.16 20.86 -18.75
C SER A 49 -0.72 19.63 -18.89
N ASN A 50 -0.72 19.01 -20.09
CA ASN A 50 -1.44 17.76 -20.33
C ASN A 50 -0.87 16.60 -19.49
N GLU A 51 0.43 16.58 -19.23
CA GLU A 51 1.10 15.56 -18.42
C GLU A 51 0.66 15.63 -16.95
N ILE A 52 0.67 16.84 -16.37
CA ILE A 52 0.15 17.06 -15.01
C ILE A 52 -1.33 16.71 -14.91
N ALA A 53 -2.13 17.08 -15.94
CA ALA A 53 -3.54 16.75 -15.99
C ALA A 53 -3.78 15.23 -16.00
N LYS A 54 -3.00 14.48 -16.78
CA LYS A 54 -3.05 13.02 -16.83
C LYS A 54 -2.73 12.42 -15.47
N VAL A 55 -1.57 12.75 -14.89
CA VAL A 55 -1.14 12.26 -13.57
C VAL A 55 -2.18 12.61 -12.49
N SER A 56 -2.70 13.84 -12.48
CA SER A 56 -3.68 14.26 -11.47
C SER A 56 -4.97 13.44 -11.51
N LYS A 57 -5.45 13.12 -12.72
CA LYS A 57 -6.62 12.25 -12.91
C LYS A 57 -6.33 10.82 -12.44
N GLU A 58 -5.13 10.32 -12.71
CA GLU A 58 -4.68 9.00 -12.26
C GLU A 58 -4.72 8.87 -10.73
N PHE A 59 -4.46 9.95 -10.02
CA PHE A 59 -4.51 10.00 -8.57
C PHE A 59 -5.84 10.53 -8.00
N GLY A 60 -6.88 10.70 -8.83
CA GLY A 60 -8.25 10.93 -8.36
C GLY A 60 -8.71 12.36 -8.25
N ALA A 61 -7.92 13.31 -8.65
CA ALA A 61 -8.38 14.68 -8.80
C ALA A 61 -9.13 14.86 -10.13
N THR A 62 -9.99 15.88 -10.19
CA THR A 62 -10.63 16.30 -11.43
C THR A 62 -9.85 17.42 -12.09
N VAL A 63 -9.77 17.40 -13.42
CA VAL A 63 -9.19 18.47 -14.25
C VAL A 63 -10.26 18.88 -15.25
N PRO A 64 -11.21 19.73 -14.83
CA PRO A 64 -12.40 20.02 -15.65
C PRO A 64 -12.14 21.01 -16.78
N PHE A 65 -11.00 21.68 -16.78
CA PHE A 65 -10.58 22.64 -17.80
C PHE A 65 -9.05 22.67 -17.92
N LYS A 66 -8.55 23.16 -19.04
CA LYS A 66 -7.14 23.53 -19.20
C LYS A 66 -6.98 25.00 -18.77
N ARG A 67 -6.01 25.28 -17.89
CA ARG A 67 -5.74 26.65 -17.45
C ARG A 67 -5.34 27.50 -18.66
N PRO A 68 -5.96 28.68 -18.88
CA PRO A 68 -5.56 29.60 -19.92
C PRO A 68 -4.09 30.01 -19.81
N LYS A 69 -3.43 30.26 -20.96
CA LYS A 69 -2.01 30.67 -20.99
C LYS A 69 -1.78 31.96 -20.23
N GLU A 70 -2.74 32.89 -20.32
CA GLU A 70 -2.73 34.19 -19.64
C GLU A 70 -2.68 34.06 -18.12
N LEU A 71 -3.18 32.94 -17.56
CA LEU A 71 -3.18 32.63 -16.14
C LEU A 71 -2.07 31.64 -15.72
N SER A 72 -1.11 31.35 -16.61
CA SER A 72 -0.03 30.38 -16.39
C SER A 72 1.37 31.01 -16.34
N GLY A 73 1.47 32.33 -16.60
CA GLY A 73 2.72 33.08 -16.60
C GLY A 73 3.31 33.35 -15.21
N ASP A 74 4.59 33.75 -15.18
CA ASP A 74 5.33 34.00 -13.92
C ASP A 74 4.82 35.22 -13.13
N LYS A 75 4.21 36.18 -13.80
CA LYS A 75 3.70 37.42 -13.19
C LYS A 75 2.27 37.30 -12.65
N ILE A 76 1.60 36.17 -12.90
CA ILE A 76 0.23 35.95 -12.49
C ILE A 76 0.16 35.56 -11.03
N THR A 77 -0.76 36.20 -10.30
CA THR A 77 -0.98 35.91 -8.88
C THR A 77 -1.69 34.54 -8.72
N SER A 78 -1.35 33.84 -7.63
CA SER A 78 -2.08 32.60 -7.30
C SER A 78 -3.59 32.86 -7.06
N VAL A 79 -3.95 34.06 -6.60
CA VAL A 79 -5.34 34.48 -6.37
C VAL A 79 -6.16 34.46 -7.68
N ASP A 80 -5.61 35.00 -8.77
CA ASP A 80 -6.31 35.03 -10.06
C ASP A 80 -6.53 33.62 -10.62
N ALA A 81 -5.50 32.78 -10.56
CA ALA A 81 -5.60 31.38 -10.98
C ALA A 81 -6.59 30.57 -10.12
N LEU A 82 -6.61 30.83 -8.82
CA LEU A 82 -7.50 30.18 -7.85
C LEU A 82 -8.96 30.60 -8.07
N ARG A 83 -9.19 31.90 -8.24
CA ARG A 83 -10.51 32.47 -8.53
C ARG A 83 -11.08 31.94 -9.85
N HIS A 84 -10.25 31.92 -10.92
CA HIS A 84 -10.63 31.33 -12.19
C HIS A 84 -11.04 29.86 -12.03
N ALA A 85 -10.26 29.08 -11.27
CA ALA A 85 -10.55 27.67 -11.04
C ALA A 85 -11.90 27.49 -10.32
N ALA A 86 -12.12 28.21 -9.22
CA ALA A 86 -13.35 28.13 -8.45
C ALA A 86 -14.59 28.51 -9.29
N VAL A 87 -14.58 29.68 -9.94
CA VAL A 87 -15.71 30.17 -10.74
C VAL A 87 -16.00 29.26 -11.94
N THR A 88 -14.95 28.74 -12.61
CA THR A 88 -15.12 27.84 -13.77
C THR A 88 -15.76 26.52 -13.34
N VAL A 89 -15.36 25.97 -12.20
CA VAL A 89 -15.93 24.73 -11.67
C VAL A 89 -17.38 24.94 -11.23
N GLU A 90 -17.67 26.03 -10.54
CA GLU A 90 -19.05 26.38 -10.12
C GLU A 90 -20.01 26.50 -11.32
N LYS A 91 -19.57 27.17 -12.40
CA LYS A 91 -20.35 27.28 -13.65
C LYS A 91 -20.63 25.88 -14.24
N LYS A 92 -19.62 25.00 -14.29
CA LYS A 92 -19.79 23.65 -14.84
C LYS A 92 -20.67 22.74 -14.00
N LEU A 93 -20.63 22.87 -12.66
CA LEU A 93 -21.43 22.07 -11.75
C LEU A 93 -22.81 22.68 -11.47
N LYS A 94 -23.07 23.92 -11.93
CA LYS A 94 -24.27 24.73 -11.59
C LYS A 94 -24.51 24.82 -10.07
N SER A 95 -23.43 24.89 -9.29
CA SER A 95 -23.45 24.91 -7.81
C SER A 95 -22.30 25.77 -7.30
N LYS A 96 -22.47 26.40 -6.14
CA LYS A 96 -21.47 27.25 -5.48
C LYS A 96 -20.86 26.49 -4.30
N PHE A 97 -19.63 26.83 -3.94
CA PHE A 97 -18.93 26.31 -2.78
C PHE A 97 -18.79 27.43 -1.73
N ASP A 98 -19.12 27.16 -0.48
CA ASP A 98 -19.01 28.15 0.61
C ASP A 98 -17.55 28.50 0.91
N ILE A 99 -16.67 27.49 0.82
CA ILE A 99 -15.26 27.58 1.14
C ILE A 99 -14.41 27.05 -0.02
N VAL A 100 -13.32 27.74 -0.31
CA VAL A 100 -12.26 27.29 -1.22
C VAL A 100 -10.97 27.13 -0.43
N ILE A 101 -10.29 26.00 -0.62
CA ILE A 101 -8.98 25.75 -0.02
C ILE A 101 -7.94 25.52 -1.12
N GLU A 102 -6.89 26.35 -1.14
CA GLU A 102 -5.72 26.12 -1.97
C GLU A 102 -4.75 25.19 -1.23
N LEU A 103 -4.35 24.13 -1.91
CA LEU A 103 -3.41 23.11 -1.41
C LEU A 103 -2.19 23.04 -2.35
N PRO A 104 -1.12 23.78 -2.08
CA PRO A 104 0.09 23.72 -2.90
C PRO A 104 0.72 22.32 -2.91
N CYS A 105 1.21 21.91 -4.08
CA CYS A 105 1.86 20.59 -4.26
C CYS A 105 3.16 20.48 -3.46
N VAL A 106 3.83 21.58 -3.24
CA VAL A 106 5.17 21.64 -2.63
C VAL A 106 5.24 21.23 -1.18
N ALA A 107 4.10 21.05 -0.49
CA ALA A 107 4.02 20.65 0.92
C ALA A 107 3.50 19.21 1.10
N PRO A 108 4.31 18.17 0.77
CA PRO A 108 3.87 16.76 0.79
C PRO A 108 3.62 16.21 2.20
N MET A 109 4.18 16.83 3.24
CA MET A 109 4.02 16.38 4.64
C MET A 109 2.69 16.84 5.26
N ARG A 110 1.95 17.79 4.62
CA ARG A 110 0.60 18.17 5.02
C ARG A 110 -0.35 16.99 4.80
N ASN A 111 -1.08 16.55 5.82
CA ASN A 111 -2.04 15.45 5.76
C ASN A 111 -3.50 15.94 5.88
N SER A 112 -4.45 15.00 5.81
CA SER A 112 -5.88 15.29 5.90
C SER A 112 -6.31 15.93 7.23
N LYS A 113 -5.67 15.56 8.34
CA LYS A 113 -5.97 16.14 9.66
C LYS A 113 -5.72 17.64 9.67
N HIS A 114 -4.58 18.10 9.10
CA HIS A 114 -4.28 19.53 9.01
C HIS A 114 -5.29 20.28 8.13
N ILE A 115 -5.79 19.65 7.04
CA ILE A 115 -6.83 20.22 6.19
C ILE A 115 -8.13 20.34 6.96
N ASP A 116 -8.52 19.30 7.68
CA ASP A 116 -9.77 19.26 8.45
C ASP A 116 -9.75 20.30 9.57
N GLU A 117 -8.68 20.38 10.34
CA GLU A 117 -8.54 21.36 11.44
C GLU A 117 -8.60 22.80 10.92
N ALA A 118 -7.94 23.11 9.81
CA ALA A 118 -8.01 24.44 9.20
C ALA A 118 -9.41 24.80 8.70
N LEU A 119 -10.13 23.83 8.10
CA LEU A 119 -11.51 24.02 7.65
C LEU A 119 -12.49 24.11 8.82
N GLU A 120 -12.31 23.34 9.89
CA GLU A 120 -13.12 23.44 11.09
C GLU A 120 -13.03 24.82 11.75
N ILE A 121 -11.84 25.40 11.80
CA ILE A 121 -11.64 26.78 12.30
C ILE A 121 -12.45 27.76 11.46
N LEU A 122 -12.38 27.65 10.14
CA LEU A 122 -13.08 28.57 9.23
C LEU A 122 -14.61 28.39 9.30
N ILE A 123 -15.09 27.14 9.48
CA ILE A 123 -16.54 26.83 9.60
C ILE A 123 -17.11 27.30 10.94
N LYS A 124 -16.37 27.07 12.04
CA LYS A 124 -16.87 27.33 13.40
C LYS A 124 -16.67 28.76 13.88
N LYS A 125 -15.70 29.48 13.33
CA LYS A 125 -15.31 30.81 13.75
C LYS A 125 -15.48 31.80 12.58
N ASN A 126 -15.93 33.00 12.86
CA ASN A 126 -16.22 34.01 11.84
C ASN A 126 -14.94 34.69 11.32
N TYR A 127 -14.10 33.91 10.60
CA TYR A 127 -12.92 34.38 9.88
C TYR A 127 -13.16 34.39 8.38
N ASP A 128 -12.45 35.27 7.67
CA ASP A 128 -12.46 35.32 6.18
C ASP A 128 -11.59 34.22 5.60
N SER A 129 -10.51 33.89 6.32
CA SER A 129 -9.51 32.91 5.88
C SER A 129 -8.72 32.29 7.02
N VAL A 130 -8.08 31.15 6.74
CA VAL A 130 -7.12 30.44 7.59
C VAL A 130 -5.86 30.19 6.76
N THR A 131 -4.71 30.62 7.26
CA THR A 131 -3.41 30.42 6.61
C THR A 131 -2.47 29.65 7.51
N SER A 132 -1.73 28.70 6.96
CA SER A 132 -0.78 27.90 7.74
C SER A 132 0.57 28.58 7.91
N PHE A 133 1.12 28.45 9.11
CA PHE A 133 2.38 29.04 9.54
C PHE A 133 3.27 28.01 10.24
N LEU A 134 4.55 28.34 10.32
CA LEU A 134 5.60 27.63 11.05
C LEU A 134 6.32 28.63 11.97
N ASP A 135 6.62 28.23 13.18
CA ASP A 135 7.56 28.97 14.05
C ASP A 135 8.93 29.01 13.38
N THR A 136 9.49 30.21 13.24
CA THR A 136 10.79 30.44 12.58
C THR A 136 11.95 29.79 13.32
N GLY A 137 11.80 29.59 14.61
CA GLY A 137 12.83 29.04 15.46
C GLY A 137 14.12 29.86 15.43
N GLU A 138 15.21 29.26 14.94
CA GLU A 138 16.50 29.96 14.83
C GLU A 138 16.57 31.00 13.69
N LYS A 139 15.61 30.98 12.76
CA LYS A 139 15.55 31.96 11.66
C LYS A 139 14.73 33.20 12.04
N HIS A 140 14.84 33.63 13.29
CA HIS A 140 14.17 34.82 13.80
C HIS A 140 14.65 36.08 13.07
N PRO A 141 13.77 37.11 12.83
CA PRO A 141 14.12 38.34 12.14
C PRO A 141 15.33 39.10 12.71
N ILE A 142 15.58 39.00 14.00
CA ILE A 142 16.77 39.59 14.66
C ILE A 142 18.09 39.06 14.06
N ARG A 143 18.11 37.83 13.57
CA ARG A 143 19.29 37.18 12.97
C ARG A 143 19.42 37.44 11.46
N LEU A 144 18.42 38.04 10.84
CA LEU A 144 18.46 38.38 9.42
C LEU A 144 19.31 39.61 9.19
N LYS A 145 20.31 39.48 8.33
CA LYS A 145 21.27 40.54 8.03
C LYS A 145 21.23 40.92 6.55
N ARG A 146 21.51 42.19 6.28
CA ARG A 146 21.79 42.69 4.93
C ARG A 146 23.30 42.84 4.79
N ILE A 147 23.84 42.30 3.71
CA ILE A 147 25.26 42.44 3.36
C ILE A 147 25.35 43.36 2.14
N LYS A 148 26.04 44.49 2.28
CA LYS A 148 26.32 45.40 1.19
C LYS A 148 27.77 45.88 1.34
N ASN A 149 28.55 45.82 0.27
CA ASN A 149 29.98 46.18 0.25
C ASN A 149 30.78 45.56 1.43
N ASN A 150 30.54 44.24 1.71
CA ASN A 150 31.14 43.49 2.82
C ASN A 150 30.79 44.02 4.22
N ILE A 151 29.82 44.92 4.36
CA ILE A 151 29.33 45.43 5.64
C ILE A 151 28.02 44.76 5.98
N ILE A 152 27.92 44.24 7.22
CA ILE A 152 26.74 43.56 7.74
C ILE A 152 25.88 44.60 8.50
N THR A 153 24.60 44.67 8.14
CA THR A 153 23.60 45.49 8.85
C THR A 153 22.34 44.68 9.13
N ASN A 154 21.54 45.10 10.11
CA ASN A 154 20.26 44.42 10.40
C ASN A 154 19.31 44.54 9.20
N PHE A 155 18.66 43.44 8.85
CA PHE A 155 17.64 43.41 7.78
C PHE A 155 16.34 44.07 8.26
N CYS A 156 15.87 43.72 9.47
CA CYS A 156 14.71 44.30 10.11
C CYS A 156 15.16 45.40 11.09
N LYS A 157 14.74 46.65 10.86
CA LYS A 157 15.10 47.77 11.72
C LYS A 157 14.41 47.69 13.08
N GLU A 158 13.21 47.13 13.13
CA GLU A 158 12.41 46.95 14.35
C GLU A 158 12.99 45.88 15.28
N TYR A 159 13.90 45.04 14.78
CA TYR A 159 14.57 43.99 15.53
C TYR A 159 16.10 44.16 15.45
N PRO A 160 16.67 45.20 16.05
CA PRO A 160 18.12 45.35 16.10
C PRO A 160 18.72 44.28 17.01
N GLU A 161 19.81 43.62 16.57
CA GLU A 161 20.57 42.72 17.43
C GLU A 161 21.38 43.58 18.43
N LEU A 162 20.84 43.69 19.61
CA LEU A 162 21.52 44.34 20.72
C LEU A 162 22.34 43.27 21.48
N ASN A 163 23.52 43.65 22.01
CA ASN A 163 24.49 42.74 22.62
C ASN A 163 23.98 41.89 23.80
N GLN A 164 22.72 41.99 24.18
CA GLN A 164 22.16 41.34 25.37
C GLN A 164 21.09 40.27 25.12
N ILE A 165 20.54 40.14 23.91
CA ILE A 165 19.46 39.13 23.65
C ILE A 165 19.96 38.15 22.60
N SER A 166 20.61 37.09 23.06
CA SER A 166 21.10 36.00 22.18
C SER A 166 20.36 34.68 22.35
N ARG A 167 19.58 34.51 23.41
CA ARG A 167 18.89 33.23 23.70
C ARG A 167 17.56 33.17 22.96
N ARG A 168 17.34 32.10 22.21
CA ARG A 168 16.11 31.85 21.45
C ARG A 168 14.85 31.97 22.30
N GLN A 169 14.90 31.46 23.54
CA GLN A 169 13.76 31.44 24.46
C GLN A 169 13.32 32.82 24.96
N ASP A 170 14.18 33.83 24.82
CA ASP A 170 13.90 35.20 25.26
C ASP A 170 13.39 36.10 24.12
N LEU A 171 13.29 35.54 22.90
CA LEU A 171 12.78 36.23 21.72
C LEU A 171 11.27 36.07 21.59
N GLU A 172 10.60 37.14 21.15
CA GLU A 172 9.18 37.09 20.79
C GLU A 172 8.93 36.05 19.72
N PRO A 173 7.90 35.14 19.85
CA PRO A 173 7.62 34.13 18.84
C PRO A 173 7.34 34.74 17.47
N CYS A 174 8.09 34.30 16.47
CA CYS A 174 7.95 34.76 15.09
C CYS A 174 7.57 33.62 14.16
N PHE A 175 6.63 33.88 13.25
CA PHE A 175 6.05 32.85 12.39
C PHE A 175 6.25 33.18 10.91
N ILE A 176 6.55 32.15 10.10
CA ILE A 176 6.63 32.27 8.66
C ILE A 176 5.53 31.42 8.00
N ARG A 177 4.96 31.90 6.90
CA ARG A 177 4.04 31.11 6.08
C ARG A 177 4.77 29.90 5.51
N ASN A 178 4.25 28.69 5.79
CA ASN A 178 4.88 27.44 5.34
C ASN A 178 4.35 26.93 4.00
N GLY A 179 3.45 27.68 3.34
CA GLY A 179 2.94 27.31 2.01
C GLY A 179 2.12 26.02 1.95
N ALA A 180 1.59 25.54 3.09
CA ALA A 180 0.88 24.25 3.11
C ALA A 180 -0.64 24.39 2.92
N ILE A 181 -1.29 25.37 3.55
CA ILE A 181 -2.75 25.55 3.54
C ILE A 181 -3.13 27.03 3.44
N TYR A 182 -4.06 27.30 2.51
CA TYR A 182 -4.76 28.58 2.40
C TYR A 182 -6.23 28.28 2.22
N ALA A 183 -7.00 28.33 3.30
CA ALA A 183 -8.45 28.16 3.26
C ALA A 183 -9.14 29.53 3.37
N MET A 184 -10.18 29.77 2.58
CA MET A 184 -10.89 31.03 2.57
C MET A 184 -12.35 30.86 2.21
N THR A 185 -13.18 31.79 2.70
CA THR A 185 -14.58 31.87 2.28
C THR A 185 -14.67 32.24 0.79
N ARG A 186 -15.74 31.81 0.15
CA ARG A 186 -16.01 32.19 -1.24
C ARG A 186 -16.06 33.72 -1.42
N LYS A 187 -16.64 34.43 -0.44
CA LYS A 187 -16.70 35.89 -0.43
C LYS A 187 -15.30 36.50 -0.52
N CYS A 188 -14.40 36.06 0.39
CA CYS A 188 -13.01 36.50 0.42
C CYS A 188 -12.30 36.31 -0.94
N LEU A 189 -12.45 35.12 -1.57
CA LEU A 189 -11.77 34.83 -2.83
C LEU A 189 -12.41 35.56 -4.03
N VAL A 190 -13.74 35.52 -4.17
CA VAL A 190 -14.41 35.93 -5.40
C VAL A 190 -14.81 37.40 -5.37
N ALA A 191 -15.41 37.89 -4.28
CA ALA A 191 -15.86 39.25 -4.13
C ALA A 191 -14.70 40.19 -3.74
N ASP A 192 -13.96 39.82 -2.68
CA ASP A 192 -12.90 40.65 -2.14
C ASP A 192 -11.55 40.45 -2.88
N LYS A 193 -11.49 39.54 -3.82
CA LYS A 193 -10.31 39.18 -4.64
C LYS A 193 -9.06 38.96 -3.78
N SER A 194 -9.23 38.37 -2.62
CA SER A 194 -8.18 38.17 -1.62
C SER A 194 -8.04 36.71 -1.25
N ARG A 195 -6.83 36.30 -0.86
CA ARG A 195 -6.55 34.97 -0.28
C ARG A 195 -6.50 35.02 1.25
N HIS A 196 -6.33 36.18 1.82
CA HIS A 196 -6.13 36.35 3.26
C HIS A 196 -7.31 37.02 3.97
N GLY A 197 -8.12 37.82 3.26
CA GLY A 197 -9.23 38.59 3.85
C GLY A 197 -8.77 39.60 4.89
N LYS A 198 -9.72 40.19 5.61
CA LYS A 198 -9.45 41.13 6.74
C LYS A 198 -9.20 40.38 8.05
N LYS A 199 -9.94 39.27 8.29
CA LYS A 199 -9.79 38.43 9.45
C LYS A 199 -9.18 37.08 9.02
N ASN A 200 -7.85 36.94 9.13
CA ASN A 200 -7.10 35.75 8.78
C ASN A 200 -6.62 35.02 10.05
N TYR A 201 -7.00 33.78 10.25
CA TYR A 201 -6.57 32.97 11.39
C TYR A 201 -5.26 32.23 11.11
N PRO A 202 -4.26 32.28 12.01
CA PRO A 202 -3.01 31.55 11.86
C PRO A 202 -3.19 30.08 12.31
N TYR A 203 -2.95 29.12 11.40
CA TYR A 203 -2.90 27.71 11.71
C TYR A 203 -1.44 27.26 11.84
N ILE A 204 -0.98 27.02 13.06
CA ILE A 204 0.41 26.69 13.32
C ILE A 204 0.67 25.20 13.09
N MET A 205 1.67 24.88 12.26
CA MET A 205 2.09 23.51 11.94
C MET A 205 3.50 23.24 12.47
N SER A 206 3.80 21.98 12.77
CA SER A 206 5.15 21.56 13.18
C SER A 206 6.16 21.66 12.01
N SER A 207 7.45 21.75 12.33
CA SER A 207 8.53 21.80 11.33
C SER A 207 8.55 20.58 10.41
N LEU A 208 8.33 19.38 10.97
CA LEU A 208 8.27 18.13 10.20
C LEU A 208 7.12 18.11 9.16
N ASN A 209 6.00 18.76 9.46
CA ASN A 209 4.85 18.84 8.55
C ASN A 209 4.90 20.06 7.62
N SER A 210 5.92 20.92 7.75
CA SER A 210 6.05 22.19 7.05
C SER A 210 7.16 22.20 5.98
N VAL A 211 7.66 21.03 5.59
CA VAL A 211 8.67 20.92 4.51
C VAL A 211 8.05 21.37 3.19
N ASN A 212 8.67 22.37 2.58
CA ASN A 212 8.26 22.99 1.31
C ASN A 212 9.34 22.71 0.25
N ILE A 213 8.97 22.04 -0.85
CA ILE A 213 9.94 21.60 -1.87
C ILE A 213 10.08 22.67 -2.94
N ASP A 214 11.16 23.45 -2.87
CA ASP A 214 11.53 24.47 -3.85
C ASP A 214 12.87 24.18 -4.52
N SER A 215 13.75 23.43 -3.86
CA SER A 215 15.08 23.05 -4.32
C SER A 215 15.29 21.53 -4.30
N PRO A 216 16.33 20.99 -4.99
CA PRO A 216 16.73 19.59 -4.87
C PRO A 216 17.07 19.16 -3.44
N HIS A 217 17.57 20.09 -2.62
CA HIS A 217 17.86 19.83 -1.20
C HIS A 217 16.57 19.54 -0.41
N ASP A 218 15.52 20.35 -0.62
CA ASP A 218 14.22 20.13 0.03
C ASP A 218 13.60 18.79 -0.38
N LEU A 219 13.79 18.40 -1.66
CA LEU A 219 13.33 17.11 -2.17
C LEU A 219 14.04 15.94 -1.44
N LEU A 220 15.34 16.08 -1.15
CA LEU A 220 16.10 15.10 -0.39
C LEU A 220 15.58 14.99 1.05
N ILE A 221 15.36 16.14 1.71
CA ILE A 221 14.79 16.16 3.07
C ILE A 221 13.42 15.47 3.09
N ALA A 222 12.56 15.80 2.14
CA ALA A 222 11.24 15.16 2.05
C ALA A 222 11.33 13.62 1.86
N LYS A 223 12.26 13.15 1.01
CA LYS A 223 12.51 11.70 0.83
C LYS A 223 12.98 11.02 2.12
N LEU A 224 13.86 11.65 2.87
CA LEU A 224 14.33 11.13 4.16
C LEU A 224 13.19 11.03 5.17
N LEU A 225 12.38 12.07 5.30
CA LEU A 225 11.23 12.08 6.21
C LEU A 225 10.16 11.04 5.85
N ILE A 226 9.95 10.77 4.56
CA ILE A 226 9.05 9.69 4.12
C ILE A 226 9.61 8.33 4.51
N LYS A 227 10.89 8.07 4.24
CA LYS A 227 11.55 6.79 4.59
C LYS A 227 11.56 6.54 6.10
N ASP A 228 11.66 7.60 6.88
CA ASP A 228 11.65 7.56 8.34
C ASP A 228 10.23 7.47 8.95
N GLY A 229 9.20 7.44 8.10
CA GLY A 229 7.81 7.25 8.51
C GLY A 229 7.09 8.49 9.04
N HIS A 230 7.68 9.68 8.89
CA HIS A 230 7.06 10.94 9.32
C HIS A 230 5.94 11.40 8.39
N CYS A 231 5.91 10.96 7.12
CA CYS A 231 4.82 11.28 6.20
C CYS A 231 3.62 10.37 6.41
N LYS A 232 2.46 10.96 6.73
CA LYS A 232 1.20 10.23 6.90
C LYS A 232 0.44 10.02 5.59
N ASN A 233 0.90 10.63 4.51
CA ASN A 233 0.31 10.46 3.19
C ASN A 233 0.85 9.20 2.52
N ASN A 234 -0.05 8.38 2.02
CA ASN A 234 0.29 7.16 1.28
C ASN A 234 -0.37 7.17 -0.11
N PRO A 235 0.26 7.78 -1.13
CA PRO A 235 -0.31 7.82 -2.48
C PRO A 235 -0.53 6.45 -3.11
N SER A 236 0.12 5.39 -2.63
CA SER A 236 -0.12 4.03 -3.11
C SER A 236 -1.57 3.58 -2.91
N GLU A 237 -2.22 4.09 -1.85
CA GLU A 237 -3.65 3.84 -1.61
C GLU A 237 -4.57 4.50 -2.62
N ILE A 238 -4.08 5.51 -3.34
CA ILE A 238 -4.85 6.23 -4.36
C ILE A 238 -4.49 5.79 -5.77
N LYS A 239 -3.37 5.12 -5.99
CA LYS A 239 -3.00 4.69 -7.34
C LYS A 239 -4.18 3.94 -7.93
N LYS A 240 -5.15 4.79 -8.36
CA LYS A 240 -6.47 4.44 -8.76
C LYS A 240 -6.37 3.58 -9.99
N LYS A 241 -6.89 2.41 -9.78
CA LYS A 241 -8.28 2.17 -10.13
C LYS A 241 -8.64 2.88 -11.44
N PHE A 242 -7.94 2.53 -12.49
CA PHE A 242 -8.52 2.75 -13.78
C PHE A 242 -9.78 1.89 -13.85
N ILE A 243 -10.95 2.51 -13.64
CA ILE A 243 -12.17 1.95 -14.19
C ILE A 243 -12.03 2.12 -15.69
N LYS A 244 -11.37 1.17 -16.32
CA LYS A 244 -11.29 1.08 -17.76
C LYS A 244 -12.59 0.42 -18.20
N ILE A 245 -13.60 1.25 -18.51
CA ILE A 245 -14.86 0.77 -19.05
C ILE A 245 -14.64 0.55 -20.54
N SER A 246 -14.57 -0.68 -20.96
CA SER A 246 -14.68 -1.07 -22.37
C SER A 246 -16.15 -1.25 -22.68
N LYS A 247 -16.76 -0.31 -23.42
CA LYS A 247 -18.16 -0.40 -23.86
C LYS A 247 -18.25 -1.24 -25.13
N ASN A 248 -18.53 -2.51 -24.98
CA ASN A 248 -18.86 -3.43 -26.06
C ASN A 248 -20.35 -3.80 -25.98
N LYS A 249 -21.22 -3.08 -26.67
CA LYS A 249 -22.68 -3.35 -26.69
C LYS A 249 -22.94 -4.82 -27.09
N GLY A 250 -23.81 -5.52 -26.35
CA GLY A 250 -24.20 -6.90 -26.58
C GLY A 250 -23.31 -8.01 -26.00
N LYS A 251 -22.23 -7.67 -25.31
CA LYS A 251 -21.39 -8.65 -24.59
C LYS A 251 -21.77 -8.75 -23.11
N PRO A 252 -21.54 -9.91 -22.43
CA PRO A 252 -21.75 -10.04 -21.00
C PRO A 252 -20.89 -9.03 -20.22
N LYS A 253 -21.45 -8.43 -19.18
CA LYS A 253 -20.77 -7.45 -18.32
C LYS A 253 -19.90 -8.14 -17.29
N LEU A 254 -18.61 -7.89 -17.37
CA LEU A 254 -17.60 -8.51 -16.51
C LEU A 254 -16.96 -7.50 -15.55
N LEU A 255 -17.05 -7.78 -14.26
CA LEU A 255 -16.22 -7.12 -13.24
C LEU A 255 -14.90 -7.89 -13.06
N VAL A 256 -13.78 -7.21 -13.20
CA VAL A 256 -12.44 -7.74 -12.88
C VAL A 256 -11.87 -6.99 -11.69
N SER A 257 -11.79 -7.66 -10.54
CA SER A 257 -11.29 -7.07 -9.29
C SER A 257 -9.91 -7.59 -8.86
N CYS A 258 -9.20 -8.26 -9.75
CA CYS A 258 -7.79 -8.64 -9.58
C CYS A 258 -6.87 -7.78 -10.46
N GLU A 259 -5.58 -7.81 -10.18
CA GLU A 259 -4.59 -7.12 -11.01
C GLU A 259 -4.39 -7.85 -12.33
N THR A 260 -4.33 -7.12 -13.43
CA THR A 260 -4.18 -7.66 -14.79
C THR A 260 -3.21 -6.87 -15.65
N SER A 261 -2.74 -5.69 -15.18
CA SER A 261 -1.87 -4.81 -15.96
C SER A 261 -0.48 -5.41 -16.28
N PHE A 262 -0.09 -6.44 -15.53
CA PHE A 262 1.15 -7.19 -15.81
C PHE A 262 1.06 -8.04 -17.09
N SER A 263 -0.14 -8.30 -17.63
CA SER A 263 -0.35 -9.06 -18.86
C SER A 263 -1.31 -8.34 -19.84
N PRO A 264 -0.79 -7.44 -20.71
CA PRO A 264 -1.60 -6.75 -21.72
C PRO A 264 -2.34 -7.72 -22.65
N TYR A 265 -1.77 -8.90 -22.89
CA TYR A 265 -2.41 -9.95 -23.66
C TYR A 265 -3.72 -10.43 -23.03
N LEU A 266 -3.74 -10.69 -21.73
CA LEU A 266 -4.93 -11.11 -21.02
C LEU A 266 -5.98 -10.00 -20.93
N GLU A 267 -5.56 -8.74 -20.73
CA GLU A 267 -6.48 -7.60 -20.80
C GLU A 267 -7.15 -7.48 -22.17
N LYS A 268 -6.39 -7.64 -23.26
CA LYS A 268 -6.93 -7.66 -24.62
C LYS A 268 -7.93 -8.80 -24.80
N LYS A 269 -7.59 -10.00 -24.31
CA LYS A 269 -8.49 -11.18 -24.37
C LYS A 269 -9.80 -10.95 -23.60
N ILE A 270 -9.75 -10.36 -22.41
CA ILE A 270 -10.93 -9.98 -21.63
C ILE A 270 -11.79 -9.00 -22.41
N ASN A 271 -11.22 -7.90 -22.90
CA ASN A 271 -11.95 -6.84 -23.61
C ASN A 271 -12.56 -7.32 -24.93
N ASN A 272 -11.94 -8.31 -25.59
CA ASN A 272 -12.49 -8.88 -26.83
C ASN A 272 -13.76 -9.70 -26.60
N ASN A 273 -13.96 -10.25 -25.39
CA ASN A 273 -15.06 -11.16 -25.08
C ASN A 273 -16.15 -10.54 -24.19
N PHE A 274 -15.84 -9.47 -23.44
CA PHE A 274 -16.72 -8.93 -22.41
C PHE A 274 -16.83 -7.39 -22.50
N ASP A 275 -17.96 -6.87 -22.03
CA ASP A 275 -18.08 -5.47 -21.61
C ASP A 275 -17.50 -5.37 -20.19
N THR A 276 -16.31 -4.79 -20.06
CA THR A 276 -15.47 -5.02 -18.87
C THR A 276 -15.35 -3.78 -18.01
N VAL A 277 -15.51 -3.97 -16.70
CA VAL A 277 -15.16 -2.99 -15.67
C VAL A 277 -14.01 -3.55 -14.86
N PHE A 278 -12.86 -2.87 -14.89
CA PHE A 278 -11.71 -3.20 -14.03
C PHE A 278 -11.78 -2.35 -12.76
N GLU A 279 -11.93 -3.00 -11.61
CA GLU A 279 -11.89 -2.36 -10.31
C GLU A 279 -10.89 -3.09 -9.41
N ARG A 280 -9.68 -2.57 -9.37
CA ARG A 280 -8.53 -3.18 -8.68
C ARG A 280 -8.38 -2.76 -7.21
N SER A 281 -9.36 -2.02 -6.70
CA SER A 281 -9.37 -1.62 -5.30
C SER A 281 -9.62 -2.80 -4.37
N LEU A 282 -8.98 -2.73 -3.22
CA LEU A 282 -9.18 -3.69 -2.15
C LEU A 282 -10.38 -3.34 -1.26
N GLU A 283 -11.09 -2.22 -1.54
CA GLU A 283 -12.15 -1.73 -0.67
C GLU A 283 -13.54 -2.21 -1.09
N LYS A 284 -14.25 -2.81 -0.14
CA LYS A 284 -15.62 -3.32 -0.31
C LYS A 284 -16.58 -2.27 -0.88
N LYS A 285 -16.50 -1.01 -0.40
CA LYS A 285 -17.41 0.07 -0.81
C LYS A 285 -17.38 0.39 -2.31
N GLU A 286 -16.23 0.23 -2.95
CA GLU A 286 -16.07 0.52 -4.38
C GLU A 286 -16.63 -0.63 -5.23
N ILE A 287 -16.41 -1.85 -4.80
CA ILE A 287 -16.99 -3.04 -5.45
C ILE A 287 -18.52 -2.96 -5.39
N LEU A 288 -19.09 -2.57 -4.24
CA LEU A 288 -20.54 -2.47 -4.06
C LEU A 288 -21.24 -1.51 -5.05
N LYS A 289 -20.52 -0.50 -5.56
CA LYS A 289 -21.06 0.45 -6.55
C LYS A 289 -21.22 -0.13 -7.96
N LEU A 290 -20.58 -1.28 -8.23
CA LEU A 290 -20.47 -1.86 -9.56
C LEU A 290 -21.32 -3.13 -9.73
N LEU A 291 -21.92 -3.63 -8.65
CA LEU A 291 -22.52 -4.97 -8.61
C LEU A 291 -23.87 -5.09 -9.29
N ASP A 292 -24.61 -3.98 -9.44
CA ASP A 292 -26.03 -4.04 -9.87
C ASP A 292 -26.21 -4.55 -11.31
N HIS A 293 -25.20 -4.42 -12.17
CA HIS A 293 -25.33 -4.66 -13.60
C HIS A 293 -24.32 -5.64 -14.18
N ILE A 294 -23.64 -6.46 -13.34
CA ILE A 294 -22.65 -7.42 -13.82
C ILE A 294 -23.25 -8.81 -14.03
N ASP A 295 -22.84 -9.48 -15.11
CA ASP A 295 -23.19 -10.89 -15.40
C ASP A 295 -22.12 -11.85 -14.87
N ALA A 296 -20.86 -11.40 -14.80
CA ALA A 296 -19.72 -12.20 -14.38
C ALA A 296 -18.74 -11.40 -13.51
N TRP A 297 -17.99 -12.10 -12.67
CA TRP A 297 -16.98 -11.49 -11.79
C TRP A 297 -15.71 -12.34 -11.75
N ILE A 298 -14.56 -11.78 -12.17
CA ILE A 298 -13.24 -12.33 -11.81
C ILE A 298 -12.81 -11.67 -10.51
N CYS A 299 -12.88 -12.40 -9.41
CA CYS A 299 -12.58 -11.85 -8.10
C CYS A 299 -11.12 -12.08 -7.69
N LYS A 300 -10.59 -11.15 -6.88
CA LYS A 300 -9.25 -11.28 -6.30
C LYS A 300 -9.19 -12.52 -5.38
N PRO A 301 -8.10 -13.32 -5.42
CA PRO A 301 -7.93 -14.50 -4.56
C PRO A 301 -7.88 -14.18 -3.05
N THR A 302 -7.35 -13.01 -2.70
CA THR A 302 -7.18 -12.56 -1.31
C THR A 302 -7.73 -11.14 -1.15
N PRO A 303 -9.06 -10.93 -1.24
CA PRO A 303 -9.64 -9.62 -1.04
C PRO A 303 -9.67 -9.25 0.45
N ASN A 304 -9.68 -7.96 0.77
CA ASN A 304 -9.84 -7.46 2.15
C ASN A 304 -11.26 -7.63 2.71
N TYR A 305 -12.14 -8.28 1.98
CA TYR A 305 -13.53 -8.55 2.36
C TYR A 305 -13.92 -9.96 1.94
N LYS A 306 -14.92 -10.54 2.60
CA LYS A 306 -15.53 -11.79 2.18
C LYS A 306 -16.67 -11.50 1.20
N ILE A 307 -16.72 -12.20 0.06
CA ILE A 307 -17.85 -12.18 -0.88
C ILE A 307 -18.98 -13.00 -0.24
N ASN A 308 -19.70 -12.35 0.65
CA ASN A 308 -20.73 -12.97 1.50
C ASN A 308 -22.15 -12.61 1.00
N LYS A 309 -23.14 -13.13 1.73
CA LYS A 309 -24.56 -12.87 1.46
C LYS A 309 -24.89 -11.38 1.28
N GLU A 310 -24.26 -10.49 2.08
CA GLU A 310 -24.52 -9.03 2.02
C GLU A 310 -24.08 -8.44 0.65
N ILE A 311 -22.90 -8.85 0.17
CA ILE A 311 -22.38 -8.43 -1.13
C ILE A 311 -23.21 -9.04 -2.25
N LEU A 312 -23.45 -10.36 -2.18
CA LEU A 312 -24.14 -11.09 -3.23
C LEU A 312 -25.63 -10.69 -3.38
N LYS A 313 -26.26 -10.21 -2.32
CA LYS A 313 -27.63 -9.65 -2.41
C LYS A 313 -27.74 -8.41 -3.30
N LYS A 314 -26.63 -7.68 -3.50
CA LYS A 314 -26.58 -6.50 -4.35
C LYS A 314 -26.34 -6.81 -5.83
N THR A 315 -26.11 -8.07 -6.18
CA THR A 315 -25.98 -8.52 -7.57
C THR A 315 -27.33 -9.04 -8.07
N GLN A 316 -27.91 -8.41 -9.09
CA GLN A 316 -29.17 -8.91 -9.67
C GLN A 316 -28.92 -9.94 -10.77
N ASN A 317 -27.96 -9.68 -11.67
CA ASN A 317 -27.72 -10.43 -12.89
C ASN A 317 -26.51 -11.38 -12.83
N LEU A 318 -25.80 -11.44 -11.71
CA LEU A 318 -24.56 -12.22 -11.58
C LEU A 318 -24.83 -13.73 -11.74
N LYS A 319 -24.23 -14.33 -12.77
CA LYS A 319 -24.39 -15.76 -13.12
C LYS A 319 -23.18 -16.59 -12.72
N ILE A 320 -21.98 -15.99 -12.74
CA ILE A 320 -20.73 -16.72 -12.49
C ILE A 320 -19.68 -15.85 -11.79
N ILE A 321 -18.98 -16.45 -10.84
CA ILE A 321 -17.78 -15.89 -10.21
C ILE A 321 -16.61 -16.81 -10.55
N ALA A 322 -15.53 -16.28 -11.12
CA ALA A 322 -14.27 -16.97 -11.31
C ALA A 322 -13.21 -16.44 -10.35
N THR A 323 -12.44 -17.31 -9.72
CA THR A 323 -11.30 -16.93 -8.89
C THR A 323 -10.01 -17.58 -9.40
N PRO A 324 -8.95 -16.81 -9.71
CA PRO A 324 -7.67 -17.33 -10.17
C PRO A 324 -6.87 -17.96 -9.00
N SER A 325 -7.53 -18.79 -8.21
CA SER A 325 -6.94 -19.52 -7.08
C SER A 325 -7.59 -20.87 -6.89
N THR A 326 -6.89 -21.79 -6.22
CA THR A 326 -7.43 -23.09 -5.81
C THR A 326 -8.34 -22.99 -4.57
N GLY A 327 -8.16 -21.93 -3.75
CA GLY A 327 -8.94 -21.69 -2.55
C GLY A 327 -10.15 -20.79 -2.81
N THR A 328 -11.29 -21.11 -2.17
CA THR A 328 -12.55 -20.35 -2.28
C THR A 328 -13.04 -19.79 -0.95
N ASN A 329 -12.18 -19.76 0.08
CA ASN A 329 -12.56 -19.35 1.44
C ASN A 329 -13.11 -17.91 1.55
N HIS A 330 -12.80 -17.08 0.55
CA HIS A 330 -13.27 -15.69 0.44
C HIS A 330 -14.67 -15.56 -0.19
N ILE A 331 -15.26 -16.67 -0.67
CA ILE A 331 -16.59 -16.72 -1.33
C ILE A 331 -17.56 -17.55 -0.48
N ASP A 332 -18.78 -17.05 -0.33
CA ASP A 332 -19.88 -17.77 0.32
C ASP A 332 -20.52 -18.74 -0.69
N LEU A 333 -19.98 -19.95 -0.74
CA LEU A 333 -20.40 -20.97 -1.71
C LEU A 333 -21.87 -21.40 -1.50
N ASP A 334 -22.32 -21.48 -0.26
CA ASP A 334 -23.70 -21.89 0.07
C ASP A 334 -24.71 -20.87 -0.45
N PHE A 335 -24.40 -19.58 -0.27
CA PHE A 335 -25.26 -18.52 -0.78
C PHE A 335 -25.20 -18.42 -2.31
N CYS A 336 -24.02 -18.64 -2.93
CA CYS A 336 -23.91 -18.72 -4.39
C CYS A 336 -24.78 -19.84 -4.95
N LYS A 337 -24.74 -21.04 -4.35
CA LYS A 337 -25.57 -22.17 -4.75
C LYS A 337 -27.07 -21.87 -4.64
N LYS A 338 -27.52 -21.24 -3.54
CA LYS A 338 -28.92 -20.83 -3.36
C LYS A 338 -29.42 -19.82 -4.41
N ARG A 339 -28.50 -19.05 -4.99
CA ARG A 339 -28.77 -18.05 -6.03
C ARG A 339 -28.48 -18.53 -7.45
N ASN A 340 -28.14 -19.81 -7.65
CA ASN A 340 -27.70 -20.38 -8.93
C ASN A 340 -26.48 -19.61 -9.54
N ILE A 341 -25.61 -19.05 -8.69
CA ILE A 341 -24.37 -18.43 -9.12
C ILE A 341 -23.29 -19.49 -9.20
N LYS A 342 -22.77 -19.75 -10.40
CA LYS A 342 -21.67 -20.69 -10.60
C LYS A 342 -20.37 -20.14 -10.02
N VAL A 343 -19.60 -20.95 -9.30
CA VAL A 343 -18.28 -20.56 -8.80
C VAL A 343 -17.21 -21.44 -9.42
N GLU A 344 -16.34 -20.82 -10.22
CA GLU A 344 -15.19 -21.50 -10.82
C GLU A 344 -13.90 -21.09 -10.11
N ALA A 345 -13.22 -22.10 -9.59
CA ALA A 345 -11.88 -21.99 -9.00
C ALA A 345 -10.87 -22.70 -9.91
N LEU A 346 -9.60 -22.45 -9.68
CA LEU A 346 -8.54 -23.11 -10.41
C LEU A 346 -8.52 -24.61 -10.09
N LYS A 347 -9.08 -25.43 -10.99
CA LYS A 347 -9.24 -26.89 -10.83
C LYS A 347 -8.44 -27.70 -11.85
N ASN A 348 -7.98 -27.11 -12.94
CA ASN A 348 -7.27 -27.80 -14.00
C ASN A 348 -5.91 -28.32 -13.50
N LYS A 349 -5.80 -29.64 -13.30
CA LYS A 349 -4.58 -30.29 -12.78
C LYS A 349 -3.33 -30.00 -13.62
N LYS A 350 -3.46 -29.91 -14.97
CA LYS A 350 -2.31 -29.60 -15.85
C LYS A 350 -1.77 -28.20 -15.57
N ILE A 351 -2.66 -27.21 -15.39
CA ILE A 351 -2.25 -25.83 -15.10
C ILE A 351 -1.69 -25.74 -13.67
N ILE A 352 -2.41 -26.30 -12.69
CA ILE A 352 -2.00 -26.28 -11.28
C ILE A 352 -0.62 -26.91 -11.11
N ASN A 353 -0.34 -28.04 -11.75
CA ASN A 353 0.94 -28.72 -11.65
C ASN A 353 2.10 -27.92 -12.26
N ASN A 354 1.82 -26.99 -13.16
CA ASN A 354 2.79 -26.08 -13.77
C ASN A 354 2.92 -24.73 -13.04
N ILE A 355 2.42 -24.62 -11.81
CA ILE A 355 2.57 -23.46 -10.93
C ILE A 355 3.59 -23.81 -9.83
N TYR A 356 4.77 -23.21 -9.88
CA TYR A 356 5.88 -23.51 -8.96
C TYR A 356 6.08 -22.45 -7.87
N ALA A 357 5.54 -21.24 -8.06
CA ALA A 357 5.79 -20.05 -7.23
C ALA A 357 5.84 -20.33 -5.71
N SER A 358 4.78 -20.93 -5.14
CA SER A 358 4.72 -21.14 -3.68
C SER A 358 5.79 -22.08 -3.15
N SER A 359 6.18 -23.11 -3.94
CA SER A 359 7.24 -24.03 -3.53
C SER A 359 8.64 -23.39 -3.67
N GLU A 360 8.88 -22.63 -4.74
CA GLU A 360 10.13 -21.87 -4.93
C GLU A 360 10.29 -20.83 -3.85
N PHE A 361 9.26 -20.03 -3.59
CA PHE A 361 9.26 -19.03 -2.53
C PHE A 361 9.54 -19.64 -1.15
N THR A 362 8.85 -20.72 -0.80
CA THR A 362 9.03 -21.43 0.48
C THR A 362 10.47 -21.90 0.66
N PHE A 363 11.07 -22.45 -0.40
CA PHE A 363 12.46 -22.92 -0.36
C PHE A 363 13.45 -21.77 -0.33
N ALA A 364 13.21 -20.70 -1.09
CA ALA A 364 14.02 -19.48 -1.06
C ALA A 364 14.04 -18.82 0.33
N MET A 365 12.88 -18.77 1.00
CA MET A 365 12.77 -18.28 2.38
C MET A 365 13.53 -19.16 3.38
N LEU A 366 13.50 -20.49 3.21
CA LEU A 366 14.31 -21.43 4.00
C LEU A 366 15.80 -21.11 3.85
N ILE A 367 16.29 -20.98 2.62
CA ILE A 367 17.70 -20.62 2.35
C ILE A 367 18.01 -19.27 2.99
N SER A 368 17.17 -18.27 2.79
CA SER A 368 17.36 -16.91 3.32
C SER A 368 17.45 -16.88 4.84
N PHE A 369 16.67 -17.69 5.53
CA PHE A 369 16.72 -17.84 6.99
C PHE A 369 18.02 -18.51 7.43
N TYR A 370 18.36 -19.68 6.88
CA TYR A 370 19.56 -20.43 7.22
C TYR A 370 20.85 -19.67 6.93
N LYS A 371 20.88 -18.92 5.82
CA LYS A 371 22.04 -18.10 5.42
C LYS A 371 22.01 -16.69 5.98
N LYS A 372 21.02 -16.35 6.83
CA LYS A 372 20.87 -15.03 7.47
C LYS A 372 20.90 -13.85 6.48
N ILE A 373 20.37 -14.05 5.24
CA ILE A 373 20.47 -13.08 4.14
C ILE A 373 19.86 -11.74 4.53
N PHE A 374 18.67 -11.74 5.16
CA PHE A 374 18.01 -10.51 5.60
C PHE A 374 18.79 -9.76 6.68
N ASN A 375 19.51 -10.50 7.55
CA ASN A 375 20.33 -9.88 8.59
C ASN A 375 21.58 -9.25 7.98
N ALA A 376 22.24 -9.95 7.06
CA ALA A 376 23.39 -9.43 6.33
C ALA A 376 23.02 -8.16 5.53
N GLN A 377 21.88 -8.17 4.82
CA GLN A 377 21.40 -7.00 4.11
C GLN A 377 21.13 -5.80 5.03
N LYS A 378 20.55 -6.00 6.21
CA LYS A 378 20.34 -4.92 7.19
C LYS A 378 21.65 -4.28 7.65
N ILE A 379 22.73 -5.05 7.76
CA ILE A 379 24.06 -4.54 8.12
C ILE A 379 24.59 -3.63 7.01
N THR A 380 24.58 -4.08 5.76
CA THR A 380 25.07 -3.28 4.62
C THR A 380 24.22 -2.03 4.39
N GLN A 381 22.90 -2.08 4.60
CA GLN A 381 22.02 -0.91 4.56
C GLN A 381 22.39 0.16 5.60
N LYS A 382 22.98 -0.24 6.73
CA LYS A 382 23.55 0.67 7.73
C LYS A 382 24.97 1.14 7.39
N LYS A 383 25.43 0.89 6.17
CA LYS A 383 26.80 1.19 5.70
C LYS A 383 27.90 0.49 6.51
N LEU A 384 27.57 -0.65 7.12
CA LEU A 384 28.49 -1.48 7.86
C LEU A 384 28.93 -2.68 6.99
N TRP A 385 30.10 -3.22 7.25
CA TRP A 385 30.66 -4.40 6.60
C TRP A 385 30.99 -5.46 7.64
N ARG A 386 31.42 -6.66 7.21
CA ARG A 386 31.86 -7.72 8.11
C ARG A 386 33.05 -7.26 8.95
N ASN A 387 32.93 -7.41 10.26
CA ASN A 387 33.98 -7.14 11.24
C ASN A 387 33.84 -8.12 12.42
N GLU A 388 34.81 -8.13 13.33
CA GLU A 388 34.85 -9.03 14.49
C GLU A 388 33.60 -8.96 15.36
N THR A 389 32.98 -7.78 15.49
CA THR A 389 31.80 -7.58 16.34
C THR A 389 30.53 -8.17 15.75
N ASN A 390 30.38 -8.23 14.42
CA ASN A 390 29.17 -8.72 13.77
C ASN A 390 29.32 -10.10 13.09
N GLU A 391 30.55 -10.61 12.91
CA GLU A 391 30.78 -11.89 12.24
C GLU A 391 30.06 -13.06 12.93
N ASN A 392 30.12 -13.15 14.25
CA ASN A 392 29.44 -14.19 15.00
C ASN A 392 27.92 -14.15 14.84
N HIS A 393 27.32 -12.95 14.73
CA HIS A 393 25.90 -12.79 14.48
C HIS A 393 25.51 -13.21 13.05
N LEU A 394 26.44 -13.09 12.08
CA LEU A 394 26.24 -13.49 10.68
C LEU A 394 26.57 -14.95 10.42
N ARG A 395 27.30 -15.64 11.32
CA ARG A 395 27.62 -17.07 11.17
C ARG A 395 26.35 -17.87 10.99
N ASN A 396 26.31 -18.69 9.92
CA ASN A 396 25.12 -19.40 9.48
C ASN A 396 25.37 -20.92 9.36
N ASN A 397 24.34 -21.67 8.93
CA ASN A 397 24.38 -23.13 8.86
C ASN A 397 24.24 -23.62 7.42
N GLU A 398 24.68 -24.84 7.15
CA GLU A 398 24.43 -25.55 5.89
C GLU A 398 23.12 -26.32 5.94
N LEU A 399 22.51 -26.50 4.77
CA LEU A 399 21.34 -27.36 4.58
C LEU A 399 21.73 -28.80 4.31
N TYR A 400 22.95 -29.06 3.86
CA TYR A 400 23.47 -30.39 3.63
C TYR A 400 23.26 -31.32 4.85
N GLY A 401 22.73 -32.50 4.61
CA GLY A 401 22.50 -33.51 5.65
C GLY A 401 21.35 -33.20 6.64
N LYS A 402 20.78 -31.99 6.62
CA LYS A 402 19.62 -31.63 7.45
C LYS A 402 18.37 -32.38 7.01
N THR A 403 17.45 -32.62 7.94
CA THR A 403 16.20 -33.31 7.69
C THR A 403 15.06 -32.32 7.50
N LEU A 404 14.44 -32.32 6.31
CA LEU A 404 13.20 -31.61 6.03
C LEU A 404 11.99 -32.52 6.28
N GLY A 405 11.14 -32.12 7.21
CA GLY A 405 9.84 -32.75 7.47
C GLY A 405 8.72 -32.01 6.74
N ILE A 406 7.96 -32.73 5.94
CA ILE A 406 6.86 -32.18 5.15
C ILE A 406 5.53 -32.74 5.65
N ILE A 407 4.64 -31.84 6.07
CA ILE A 407 3.28 -32.19 6.48
C ILE A 407 2.33 -31.82 5.33
N GLY A 408 1.84 -32.83 4.61
CA GLY A 408 1.10 -32.69 3.36
C GLY A 408 2.01 -32.76 2.12
N CYS A 409 2.07 -33.92 1.46
CA CYS A 409 2.90 -34.14 0.29
C CYS A 409 2.11 -33.99 -1.03
N GLY A 410 1.32 -32.92 -1.12
CA GLY A 410 0.67 -32.48 -2.35
C GLY A 410 1.65 -31.85 -3.34
N ARG A 411 1.16 -31.01 -4.26
CA ARG A 411 1.99 -30.32 -5.27
C ARG A 411 3.12 -29.50 -4.63
N ILE A 412 2.81 -28.64 -3.65
CA ILE A 412 3.79 -27.77 -3.01
C ILE A 412 4.82 -28.61 -2.23
N GLY A 413 4.35 -29.55 -1.40
CA GLY A 413 5.25 -30.39 -0.61
C GLY A 413 6.15 -31.29 -1.47
N SER A 414 5.64 -31.84 -2.59
CA SER A 414 6.46 -32.65 -3.50
C SER A 414 7.53 -31.83 -4.22
N ASN A 415 7.22 -30.60 -4.65
CA ASN A 415 8.20 -29.71 -5.25
C ASN A 415 9.24 -29.26 -4.22
N LEU A 416 8.82 -28.92 -3.00
CA LEU A 416 9.72 -28.57 -1.91
C LEU A 416 10.69 -29.73 -1.61
N ALA A 417 10.18 -30.97 -1.60
CA ALA A 417 11.01 -32.16 -1.46
C ALA A 417 12.03 -32.30 -2.60
N LYS A 418 11.63 -32.01 -3.83
CA LYS A 418 12.53 -32.03 -4.99
C LYS A 418 13.69 -31.04 -4.82
N TYR A 419 13.39 -29.80 -4.42
CA TYR A 419 14.42 -28.78 -4.18
C TYR A 419 15.35 -29.18 -3.02
N ALA A 420 14.79 -29.65 -1.90
CA ALA A 420 15.57 -30.13 -0.77
C ALA A 420 16.49 -31.31 -1.11
N ASN A 421 16.02 -32.22 -1.95
CA ASN A 421 16.84 -33.34 -2.42
C ASN A 421 18.05 -32.87 -3.22
N SER A 422 17.93 -31.82 -4.05
CA SER A 422 19.04 -31.21 -4.78
C SER A 422 20.08 -30.58 -3.86
N PHE A 423 19.71 -30.24 -2.61
CA PHE A 423 20.61 -29.76 -1.55
C PHE A 423 21.11 -30.89 -0.64
N SER A 424 20.94 -32.16 -1.06
CA SER A 424 21.35 -33.34 -0.29
C SER A 424 20.76 -33.40 1.12
N MET A 425 19.55 -32.90 1.29
CA MET A 425 18.80 -32.97 2.54
C MET A 425 18.11 -34.34 2.67
N LYS A 426 17.93 -34.82 3.90
CA LYS A 426 17.05 -35.98 4.19
C LYS A 426 15.59 -35.51 4.22
N ILE A 427 14.67 -36.29 3.65
CA ILE A 427 13.27 -35.89 3.51
C ILE A 427 12.35 -36.89 4.18
N LEU A 428 11.61 -36.42 5.19
CA LEU A 428 10.52 -37.13 5.82
C LEU A 428 9.20 -36.47 5.43
N ALA A 429 8.16 -37.26 5.15
CA ALA A 429 6.85 -36.69 4.86
C ALA A 429 5.72 -37.49 5.54
N TYR A 430 4.66 -36.77 5.89
CA TYR A 430 3.38 -37.35 6.29
C TYR A 430 2.27 -36.78 5.42
N ASP A 431 1.49 -37.70 4.85
CA ASP A 431 0.25 -37.39 4.12
C ASP A 431 -0.75 -38.50 4.39
N PRO A 432 -1.88 -38.27 5.06
CA PRO A 432 -2.84 -39.30 5.41
C PRO A 432 -3.67 -39.78 4.23
N PHE A 433 -3.71 -39.03 3.13
CA PHE A 433 -4.59 -39.29 1.99
C PHE A 433 -3.85 -39.89 0.79
N LYS A 434 -2.51 -39.97 0.84
CA LYS A 434 -1.70 -40.31 -0.32
C LYS A 434 -0.52 -41.21 0.05
N LYS A 435 -0.34 -42.30 -0.69
CA LYS A 435 0.91 -43.07 -0.69
C LYS A 435 1.93 -42.35 -1.55
N ILE A 436 3.08 -41.97 -0.96
CA ILE A 436 4.14 -41.22 -1.63
C ILE A 436 5.06 -42.21 -2.36
N LYS A 437 5.11 -42.10 -3.70
CA LYS A 437 5.93 -42.98 -4.56
C LYS A 437 7.29 -42.40 -4.96
N ILE A 438 7.71 -41.28 -4.32
CA ILE A 438 8.96 -40.59 -4.64
C ILE A 438 10.10 -41.23 -3.84
N LYS A 439 11.10 -41.83 -4.50
CA LYS A 439 12.15 -42.66 -3.90
C LYS A 439 12.95 -42.00 -2.77
N TYR A 440 13.24 -40.68 -2.89
CA TYR A 440 14.02 -39.95 -1.88
C TYR A 440 13.19 -39.40 -0.72
N ILE A 441 11.87 -39.66 -0.69
CA ILE A 441 11.00 -39.26 0.42
C ILE A 441 10.69 -40.47 1.29
N LYS A 442 11.05 -40.43 2.58
CA LYS A 442 10.68 -41.44 3.57
C LYS A 442 9.34 -41.06 4.18
N GLN A 443 8.26 -41.69 3.72
CA GLN A 443 6.93 -41.48 4.27
C GLN A 443 6.82 -42.07 5.68
N LYS A 444 6.22 -41.32 6.60
CA LYS A 444 5.96 -41.73 7.99
C LYS A 444 4.48 -42.02 8.20
N LYS A 445 4.19 -42.89 9.18
CA LYS A 445 2.81 -43.31 9.52
C LYS A 445 2.01 -42.18 10.19
N ASN A 446 2.68 -41.31 10.92
CA ASN A 446 2.03 -40.20 11.61
C ASN A 446 2.91 -38.93 11.54
N TYR A 447 2.29 -37.78 11.75
CA TYR A 447 3.00 -36.48 11.71
C TYR A 447 3.98 -36.31 12.87
N SER A 448 3.73 -36.94 14.04
CA SER A 448 4.61 -36.84 15.21
C SER A 448 6.01 -37.37 14.90
N GLU A 449 6.11 -38.48 14.16
CA GLU A 449 7.42 -39.01 13.73
C GLU A 449 8.18 -38.03 12.82
N VAL A 450 7.45 -37.30 11.95
CA VAL A 450 8.05 -36.27 11.10
C VAL A 450 8.57 -35.12 11.96
N ILE A 451 7.75 -34.60 12.89
CA ILE A 451 8.09 -33.45 13.73
C ILE A 451 9.33 -33.73 14.59
N LYS A 452 9.36 -34.90 15.27
CA LYS A 452 10.44 -35.27 16.19
C LYS A 452 11.79 -35.43 15.51
N ASN A 453 11.80 -35.88 14.26
CA ASN A 453 13.02 -36.24 13.55
C ASN A 453 13.50 -35.17 12.53
N SER A 454 12.80 -34.03 12.44
CA SER A 454 13.12 -33.00 11.45
C SER A 454 13.83 -31.81 12.06
N ASP A 455 14.79 -31.26 11.31
CA ASP A 455 15.45 -29.99 11.60
C ASP A 455 14.64 -28.80 11.06
N ILE A 456 13.86 -29.06 10.00
CA ILE A 456 12.90 -28.11 9.40
C ILE A 456 11.56 -28.80 9.25
N VAL A 457 10.47 -28.15 9.67
CA VAL A 457 9.10 -28.67 9.50
C VAL A 457 8.32 -27.71 8.61
N ALA A 458 7.94 -28.15 7.42
CA ALA A 458 7.16 -27.37 6.45
C ALA A 458 5.69 -27.83 6.44
N ILE A 459 4.78 -26.87 6.61
CA ILE A 459 3.33 -27.08 6.58
C ILE A 459 2.81 -26.83 5.16
N CYS A 460 2.33 -27.90 4.50
CA CYS A 460 1.85 -27.89 3.12
C CYS A 460 0.42 -28.47 3.00
N VAL A 461 -0.43 -28.24 3.99
CA VAL A 461 -1.81 -28.73 4.03
C VAL A 461 -2.84 -27.62 3.77
N HIS A 462 -4.03 -28.02 3.33
CA HIS A 462 -5.16 -27.10 3.21
C HIS A 462 -5.80 -26.81 4.59
N LEU A 463 -6.37 -25.62 4.74
CA LEU A 463 -7.16 -25.26 5.91
C LEU A 463 -8.55 -25.93 5.83
N ASN A 464 -8.86 -26.72 6.83
CA ASN A 464 -10.18 -27.33 7.06
C ASN A 464 -10.42 -27.51 8.57
N LYS A 465 -11.52 -28.17 8.96
CA LYS A 465 -11.85 -28.40 10.37
C LYS A 465 -10.76 -29.17 11.14
N SER A 466 -10.09 -30.13 10.50
CA SER A 466 -9.07 -30.98 11.14
C SER A 466 -7.68 -30.33 11.17
N THR A 467 -7.39 -29.38 10.28
CA THR A 467 -6.09 -28.70 10.21
C THR A 467 -6.07 -27.34 10.89
N LYS A 468 -7.22 -26.78 11.24
CA LYS A 468 -7.33 -25.53 12.00
C LYS A 468 -6.70 -25.69 13.39
N ASN A 469 -5.78 -24.80 13.74
CA ASN A 469 -4.99 -24.86 14.98
C ASN A 469 -4.24 -26.18 15.21
N MET A 470 -3.95 -26.91 14.13
CA MET A 470 -3.23 -28.17 14.19
C MET A 470 -1.83 -27.98 14.77
N VAL A 471 -1.14 -26.92 14.35
CA VAL A 471 0.19 -26.56 14.86
C VAL A 471 0.01 -25.74 16.13
N ASN A 472 0.13 -26.39 17.27
CA ASN A 472 -0.10 -25.81 18.61
C ASN A 472 1.02 -26.19 19.60
N LYS A 473 0.84 -25.87 20.86
CA LYS A 473 1.83 -26.14 21.93
C LYS A 473 2.36 -27.58 21.92
N LYS A 474 1.48 -28.58 21.65
CA LYS A 474 1.89 -30.00 21.59
C LYS A 474 2.88 -30.30 20.45
N TRP A 475 2.83 -29.54 19.36
CA TRP A 475 3.78 -29.66 18.26
C TRP A 475 5.15 -29.15 18.68
N PHE A 476 5.22 -27.95 19.25
CA PHE A 476 6.46 -27.32 19.65
C PHE A 476 7.22 -28.10 20.74
N THR A 477 6.49 -28.84 21.60
CA THR A 477 7.14 -29.72 22.60
C THR A 477 7.76 -30.97 21.96
N GLN A 478 7.34 -31.36 20.77
CA GLN A 478 7.89 -32.51 20.04
C GLN A 478 8.99 -32.15 19.05
N MET A 479 9.08 -30.89 18.64
CA MET A 479 10.10 -30.42 17.71
C MET A 479 11.49 -30.44 18.37
N LYS A 480 12.53 -30.64 17.58
CA LYS A 480 13.91 -30.44 18.05
C LYS A 480 14.11 -28.99 18.48
N LYS A 481 14.95 -28.76 19.49
CA LYS A 481 15.25 -27.42 20.01
C LYS A 481 15.77 -26.46 18.92
N GLU A 482 16.59 -26.98 18.01
CA GLU A 482 17.15 -26.19 16.90
C GLU A 482 16.27 -26.21 15.64
N ALA A 483 15.06 -26.77 15.71
CA ALA A 483 14.19 -26.88 14.56
C ALA A 483 13.58 -25.54 14.15
N ILE A 484 13.24 -25.45 12.88
CA ILE A 484 12.55 -24.31 12.26
C ILE A 484 11.18 -24.77 11.76
N LEU A 485 10.15 -23.95 12.00
CA LEU A 485 8.83 -24.11 11.42
C LEU A 485 8.65 -23.23 10.17
N ILE A 486 8.07 -23.79 9.11
CA ILE A 486 7.68 -23.02 7.90
C ILE A 486 6.18 -23.19 7.66
N ASN A 487 5.47 -22.07 7.52
CA ASN A 487 4.06 -22.05 7.13
C ASN A 487 3.80 -21.04 5.99
N SER A 488 3.67 -21.54 4.78
CA SER A 488 3.21 -20.80 3.59
C SER A 488 1.83 -21.26 3.10
N SER A 489 1.07 -21.93 3.97
CA SER A 489 -0.26 -22.47 3.64
C SER A 489 -1.38 -21.51 4.03
N ARG A 490 -1.80 -21.53 5.30
CA ARG A 490 -2.82 -20.61 5.87
C ARG A 490 -2.48 -20.31 7.33
N GLY A 491 -2.75 -19.06 7.76
CA GLY A 491 -2.45 -18.59 9.12
C GLY A 491 -3.18 -19.39 10.20
N GLU A 492 -4.45 -19.70 9.98
CA GLU A 492 -5.31 -20.39 10.95
C GLU A 492 -4.92 -21.86 11.22
N ILE A 493 -3.99 -22.43 10.48
CA ILE A 493 -3.42 -23.75 10.76
C ILE A 493 -2.51 -23.69 11.99
N LEU A 494 -1.93 -22.54 12.24
CA LEU A 494 -0.97 -22.25 13.29
C LEU A 494 -1.63 -21.52 14.46
N ASN A 495 -1.40 -22.01 15.68
CA ASN A 495 -1.67 -21.22 16.88
C ASN A 495 -0.53 -20.21 17.09
N GLU A 496 -0.76 -18.97 16.70
CA GLU A 496 0.24 -17.91 16.70
C GLU A 496 0.72 -17.50 18.10
N LYS A 497 -0.16 -17.60 19.11
CA LYS A 497 0.22 -17.35 20.52
C LYS A 497 1.22 -18.40 21.01
N ASP A 498 0.96 -19.66 20.69
CA ASP A 498 1.85 -20.76 21.05
C ASP A 498 3.19 -20.64 20.32
N LEU A 499 3.19 -20.25 19.02
CA LEU A 499 4.43 -20.00 18.30
C LEU A 499 5.27 -18.92 18.99
N ILE A 500 4.70 -17.74 19.25
CA ILE A 500 5.41 -16.62 19.88
C ILE A 500 6.00 -17.05 21.25
N GLN A 501 5.22 -17.76 22.06
CA GLN A 501 5.69 -18.24 23.36
C GLN A 501 6.86 -19.21 23.24
N ASN A 502 6.83 -20.13 22.27
CA ASN A 502 7.89 -21.12 22.08
C ASN A 502 9.17 -20.50 21.47
N LEU A 503 9.03 -19.49 20.60
CA LEU A 503 10.15 -18.70 20.09
C LEU A 503 10.82 -17.90 21.24
N LYS A 504 10.04 -17.23 22.10
CA LYS A 504 10.56 -16.52 23.29
C LYS A 504 11.31 -17.44 24.24
N LYS A 505 10.78 -18.65 24.47
CA LYS A 505 11.39 -19.67 25.34
C LYS A 505 12.52 -20.44 24.67
N LYS A 506 12.87 -20.12 23.42
CA LYS A 506 13.89 -20.82 22.61
C LYS A 506 13.68 -22.34 22.57
N LYS A 507 12.40 -22.78 22.53
CA LYS A 507 12.02 -24.19 22.35
C LYS A 507 12.23 -24.66 20.92
N ILE A 508 12.12 -23.75 19.94
CA ILE A 508 12.53 -23.91 18.57
C ILE A 508 13.44 -22.73 18.18
N SER A 509 14.30 -22.91 17.20
CA SER A 509 15.27 -21.87 16.81
C SER A 509 14.64 -20.74 16.00
N GLY A 510 13.56 -21.02 15.26
CA GLY A 510 12.92 -20.00 14.46
C GLY A 510 11.66 -20.44 13.74
N ALA A 511 11.05 -19.47 13.07
CA ALA A 511 9.92 -19.72 12.17
C ALA A 511 9.93 -18.78 10.97
N ILE A 512 9.35 -19.28 9.87
CA ILE A 512 9.13 -18.56 8.61
C ILE A 512 7.64 -18.68 8.28
N VAL A 513 6.95 -17.57 8.16
CA VAL A 513 5.51 -17.56 7.82
C VAL A 513 5.22 -16.55 6.72
N ASP A 514 4.47 -16.99 5.71
CA ASP A 514 3.98 -16.09 4.65
C ASP A 514 2.53 -15.68 4.89
N VAL A 515 1.89 -16.27 5.90
CA VAL A 515 0.46 -16.12 6.18
C VAL A 515 0.21 -15.91 7.67
N ILE A 516 -0.76 -15.08 8.01
CA ILE A 516 -1.20 -14.84 9.39
C ILE A 516 -2.70 -15.10 9.54
N SER A 517 -3.16 -15.31 10.76
CA SER A 517 -4.59 -15.50 11.02
C SER A 517 -5.35 -14.20 10.83
N ASN A 518 -6.58 -14.31 10.30
CA ASN A 518 -7.48 -13.16 10.10
C ASN A 518 -6.90 -12.03 9.23
N GLU A 519 -6.10 -12.32 8.23
CA GLU A 519 -5.49 -11.35 7.30
C GLU A 519 -6.47 -10.29 6.77
N GLN A 520 -7.74 -10.65 6.57
CA GLN A 520 -8.78 -9.75 6.04
C GLN A 520 -9.32 -8.74 7.05
N LYS A 521 -9.16 -8.98 8.34
CA LYS A 521 -9.78 -8.17 9.42
C LYS A 521 -8.78 -7.34 10.21
N THR A 522 -7.50 -7.60 10.05
CA THR A 522 -6.49 -7.10 10.98
C THR A 522 -5.88 -5.80 10.49
N VAL A 523 -5.80 -4.82 11.38
CA VAL A 523 -4.87 -3.70 11.23
C VAL A 523 -3.48 -4.29 11.46
N HIS A 524 -2.79 -4.64 10.38
CA HIS A 524 -1.54 -5.41 10.38
C HIS A 524 -0.47 -4.83 11.32
N ARG A 525 -0.40 -3.50 11.47
CA ARG A 525 0.53 -2.84 12.41
C ARG A 525 0.40 -3.33 13.86
N ASN A 526 -0.79 -3.77 14.26
CA ASN A 526 -1.07 -4.23 15.63
C ASN A 526 -1.06 -5.75 15.80
N HIS A 527 -0.80 -6.51 14.72
CA HIS A 527 -0.78 -7.96 14.79
C HIS A 527 0.38 -8.47 15.67
N PRO A 528 0.13 -9.37 16.66
CA PRO A 528 1.15 -9.82 17.60
C PRO A 528 2.38 -10.45 16.94
N MET A 529 2.17 -11.25 15.88
CA MET A 529 3.24 -11.85 15.10
C MET A 529 4.15 -10.79 14.46
N ILE A 530 3.56 -9.76 13.84
CA ILE A 530 4.30 -8.67 13.17
C ILE A 530 5.07 -7.85 14.21
N LYS A 531 4.44 -7.52 15.35
CA LYS A 531 5.14 -6.86 16.47
C LYS A 531 6.34 -7.66 16.96
N TYR A 532 6.17 -8.96 17.09
CA TYR A 532 7.26 -9.83 17.53
C TYR A 532 8.39 -9.90 16.50
N SER A 533 8.09 -10.08 15.22
CA SER A 533 9.09 -10.21 14.15
C SER A 533 9.92 -8.93 13.93
N ASN A 534 9.35 -7.75 14.21
CA ASN A 534 10.06 -6.48 14.10
C ASN A 534 11.18 -6.35 15.16
N LEU A 535 11.02 -7.01 16.30
CA LEU A 535 11.97 -6.97 17.42
C LEU A 535 12.86 -8.22 17.49
N ASN A 536 12.54 -9.30 16.77
CA ASN A 536 13.22 -10.58 16.91
C ASN A 536 13.56 -11.17 15.53
N GLN A 537 14.80 -11.60 15.37
CA GLN A 537 15.30 -12.15 14.10
C GLN A 537 14.94 -13.63 13.88
N ASN A 538 14.40 -14.31 14.89
CA ASN A 538 14.02 -15.72 14.83
C ASN A 538 12.60 -15.95 14.25
N LEU A 539 11.91 -14.88 13.82
CA LEU A 539 10.65 -14.96 13.10
C LEU A 539 10.72 -14.09 11.84
N ILE A 540 10.59 -14.72 10.67
CA ILE A 540 10.45 -14.01 9.39
C ILE A 540 9.00 -14.09 8.97
N ILE A 541 8.41 -12.94 8.62
CA ILE A 541 7.04 -12.84 8.09
C ILE A 541 7.09 -12.15 6.73
N THR A 542 6.38 -12.71 5.76
CA THR A 542 6.14 -12.11 4.45
C THR A 542 4.64 -11.91 4.24
N PRO A 543 4.21 -10.91 3.45
CA PRO A 543 2.81 -10.48 3.40
C PRO A 543 1.98 -11.27 2.37
N HIS A 544 1.94 -12.61 2.50
CA HIS A 544 1.18 -13.56 1.68
C HIS A 544 1.52 -13.44 0.18
N ILE A 545 2.80 -13.53 -0.14
CA ILE A 545 3.34 -13.35 -1.50
C ILE A 545 3.91 -14.62 -2.12
N ALA A 546 3.83 -15.76 -1.44
CA ALA A 546 4.40 -17.01 -1.93
C ALA A 546 3.86 -17.47 -3.30
N GLY A 547 2.64 -17.07 -3.65
CA GLY A 547 2.04 -17.35 -4.96
C GLY A 547 2.10 -16.19 -5.96
N LEU A 548 2.67 -15.05 -5.58
CA LEU A 548 2.60 -13.79 -6.32
C LEU A 548 3.76 -13.69 -7.32
N THR A 549 3.66 -14.42 -8.43
CA THR A 549 4.57 -14.31 -9.59
C THR A 549 3.77 -14.05 -10.86
N VAL A 550 4.37 -13.32 -11.80
CA VAL A 550 3.75 -12.98 -13.08
C VAL A 550 3.27 -14.24 -13.79
N GLU A 551 4.11 -15.27 -13.87
CA GLU A 551 3.82 -16.51 -14.57
C GLU A 551 2.70 -17.31 -13.91
N SER A 552 2.65 -17.34 -12.59
CA SER A 552 1.62 -18.06 -11.84
C SER A 552 0.27 -17.38 -11.96
N GLU A 553 0.26 -16.05 -11.80
CA GLU A 553 -0.95 -15.24 -11.92
C GLU A 553 -1.49 -15.26 -13.35
N GLU A 554 -0.60 -15.20 -14.36
CA GLU A 554 -1.00 -15.27 -15.77
C GLU A 554 -1.65 -16.62 -16.11
N LYS A 555 -1.04 -17.74 -15.68
CA LYS A 555 -1.62 -19.09 -15.88
C LYS A 555 -3.00 -19.23 -15.22
N ALA A 556 -3.11 -18.77 -13.97
CA ALA A 556 -4.35 -18.86 -13.21
C ALA A 556 -5.45 -17.96 -13.79
N LEU A 557 -5.11 -16.72 -14.14
CA LEU A 557 -6.04 -15.76 -14.73
C LEU A 557 -6.51 -16.19 -16.12
N LYS A 558 -5.59 -16.72 -16.95
CA LYS A 558 -5.92 -17.29 -18.27
C LYS A 558 -6.99 -18.40 -18.15
N GLN A 559 -6.87 -19.27 -17.14
CA GLN A 559 -7.89 -20.30 -16.87
C GLN A 559 -9.23 -19.65 -16.50
N SER A 560 -9.24 -18.71 -15.55
CA SER A 560 -10.47 -18.04 -15.14
C SER A 560 -11.17 -17.34 -16.30
N ILE A 561 -10.42 -16.69 -17.21
CA ILE A 561 -10.96 -16.07 -18.43
C ILE A 561 -11.56 -17.14 -19.35
N ASN A 562 -10.88 -18.26 -19.57
CA ASN A 562 -11.37 -19.35 -20.41
C ASN A 562 -12.65 -19.96 -19.84
N ASP A 563 -12.74 -20.16 -18.51
CA ASP A 563 -13.92 -20.69 -17.84
C ASP A 563 -15.14 -19.78 -18.06
N LEU A 564 -14.94 -18.44 -18.01
CA LEU A 564 -16.00 -17.47 -18.31
C LEU A 564 -16.39 -17.50 -19.79
N ILE A 565 -15.43 -17.52 -20.71
CA ILE A 565 -15.70 -17.60 -22.16
C ILE A 565 -16.52 -18.85 -22.46
N THR A 566 -16.12 -20.01 -21.94
CA THR A 566 -16.85 -21.26 -22.11
C THR A 566 -18.25 -21.22 -21.50
N PHE A 567 -18.42 -20.57 -20.34
CA PHE A 567 -19.70 -20.44 -19.66
C PHE A 567 -20.72 -19.65 -20.48
N PHE A 568 -20.28 -18.62 -21.20
CA PHE A 568 -21.16 -17.79 -22.05
C PHE A 568 -21.28 -18.29 -23.51
N GLY A 569 -20.73 -19.49 -23.82
CA GLY A 569 -20.84 -20.09 -25.16
C GLY A 569 -20.05 -19.39 -26.25
N LYS A 570 -18.92 -18.78 -25.89
CA LYS A 570 -18.03 -18.07 -26.83
C LYS A 570 -16.73 -18.83 -27.05
#